data_8e819376b5a7a511f4881f71ce131295
#
_entry.id   8e819376b5a7a511f4881f71ce131295
#
_cell.length_a   1.000
_cell.length_b   1.000
_cell.length_c   1.000
_cell.angle_alpha   90.00
_cell.angle_beta   90.00
_cell.angle_gamma   90.00
#
_symmetry.space_group_name_H-M   'P 1'
#
loop_
_entity.id
_entity.type
_entity.pdbx_description
1 polymer ?
#
loop_
_entity_poly.entity_id
_entity_poly.type
_entity_poly.pdbx_seq_one_letter_code
_entity_poly.pdbx_strand_id
1 'polypeptide(L)'
;MKKFLACMMAFALMLSCVSCFAEGESVPAKIDMTKWQYEAADDVYWQVGLSYAATPADSSYETMGIFVPGAYFTAADNGDGTYTCTVNESGTVGQYTAVTAPLIIPVNTPGYSAMAAPTGYSSSMGYGSISDYTSEGIIVLFAGARGRDAGAPAGVTDFKAAIRYARYNKDLLPGDMDSIFSLGMSGGGAQSALIGASGNSDLYTPYLAAIGAVMTESDAVKGSMCWCPITNLDIADEAYEWNMGNTRSGLSEEEQAYSDGMALAFAEYINGLGLTDENGTALVLAESEEGIWQSGTYYDYVKDVIETSLEHFLSDTEFPYTAASSGGFGGRGGRGGMRGGNFGGTEGGFAGPGNGEIPDFGNGEKPDFANGEMPDFGGENAEQETAYEEMDGITRAESTSSALSLSGTYETKQDYIAALNANGEWVTWDEETNTVTITSVAAFTQALKNASKGIAAFEQLDRGQGENTLFGYGDGNGAHFDAILAELVQGSEYETAFAEDLAKQDALGNTVDVRLNMYNPMYYLSPAYEGYQTSEPAACWRIRTGINQGDTALCTEIDLALAAEAYAEGTQVDFETVWGQGHTEAERTGSSTANFIAWVQECMK
;
A
#
# COMPACT_ATOMS: atom_id res chain seq x y z
N MET A 1 14.38 43.20 29.64
CA MET A 1 13.31 43.96 28.96
C MET A 1 13.24 43.69 27.43
N LYS A 2 14.34 43.70 26.67
CA LYS A 2 14.26 43.46 25.20
C LYS A 2 13.84 42.02 24.79
N LYS A 3 14.20 41.00 25.58
CA LYS A 3 13.77 39.58 25.31
C LYS A 3 12.31 39.32 25.71
N PHE A 4 11.78 40.06 26.69
CA PHE A 4 10.36 39.95 27.09
C PHE A 4 9.42 40.61 26.08
N LEU A 5 9.89 41.66 25.40
CA LEU A 5 9.10 42.36 24.37
C LEU A 5 9.04 41.56 23.08
N ALA A 6 10.08 40.76 22.73
CA ALA A 6 10.10 39.91 21.56
C ALA A 6 9.14 38.68 21.71
N CYS A 7 9.08 38.10 22.91
CA CYS A 7 8.11 37.04 23.18
C CYS A 7 6.64 37.52 23.17
N MET A 8 6.38 38.75 23.67
CA MET A 8 5.03 39.31 23.61
C MET A 8 4.61 39.72 22.20
N MET A 9 5.53 40.13 21.31
CA MET A 9 5.21 40.36 19.90
C MET A 9 5.01 39.07 19.11
N ALA A 10 5.74 38.00 19.39
CA ALA A 10 5.53 36.69 18.79
C ALA A 10 4.19 36.10 19.21
N PHE A 11 3.80 36.24 20.49
CA PHE A 11 2.51 35.80 20.99
C PHE A 11 1.34 36.62 20.43
N ALA A 12 1.53 37.94 20.21
CA ALA A 12 0.52 38.81 19.60
C ALA A 12 0.37 38.55 18.08
N LEU A 13 1.44 38.12 17.38
CA LEU A 13 1.37 37.69 15.97
C LEU A 13 0.68 36.30 15.83
N MET A 14 0.92 35.38 16.75
CA MET A 14 0.17 34.10 16.76
C MET A 14 -1.32 34.29 17.09
N LEU A 15 -1.68 35.23 17.97
CA LEU A 15 -3.10 35.54 18.22
C LEU A 15 -3.78 36.30 17.08
N SER A 16 -3.03 36.99 16.21
CA SER A 16 -3.63 37.65 15.05
C SER A 16 -3.85 36.76 13.84
N CYS A 17 -3.19 35.58 13.78
CA CYS A 17 -3.47 34.57 12.77
C CYS A 17 -4.70 33.72 13.11
N VAL A 18 -5.08 33.62 14.40
CA VAL A 18 -6.29 32.86 14.83
C VAL A 18 -7.61 33.62 14.56
N SER A 19 -7.56 34.90 14.21
CA SER A 19 -8.78 35.71 13.99
C SER A 19 -9.15 35.89 12.50
N CYS A 20 -8.52 35.21 11.55
CA CYS A 20 -8.92 35.22 10.13
C CYS A 20 -9.77 33.99 9.68
N PHE A 21 -10.11 33.07 10.58
CA PHE A 21 -10.96 31.92 10.24
C PHE A 21 -12.43 32.12 10.65
N ALA A 22 -12.99 33.29 10.43
CA ALA A 22 -14.38 33.55 10.75
C ALA A 22 -15.13 34.20 9.56
N GLU A 23 -15.08 33.56 8.39
CA GLU A 23 -16.14 33.64 7.37
C GLU A 23 -16.30 32.23 6.82
N GLY A 24 -17.42 31.58 7.15
CA GLY A 24 -17.93 30.25 6.84
C GLY A 24 -16.96 29.32 6.09
N GLU A 25 -16.27 28.44 6.83
CA GLU A 25 -15.51 27.38 6.21
C GLU A 25 -16.38 26.67 5.18
N SER A 26 -15.95 26.68 3.91
CA SER A 26 -16.64 25.95 2.85
C SER A 26 -16.48 24.48 3.15
N VAL A 27 -17.58 23.79 3.50
CA VAL A 27 -17.60 22.34 3.71
C VAL A 27 -18.24 21.67 2.49
N PRO A 28 -17.86 20.43 2.17
CA PRO A 28 -18.48 19.67 1.07
C PRO A 28 -20.00 19.54 1.27
N ALA A 29 -20.73 19.49 0.16
CA ALA A 29 -22.16 19.23 0.21
C ALA A 29 -22.44 17.84 0.83
N LYS A 30 -23.50 17.73 1.63
CA LYS A 30 -23.98 16.43 2.12
C LYS A 30 -24.48 15.56 0.98
N ILE A 31 -24.46 14.25 1.19
CA ILE A 31 -25.00 13.25 0.26
C ILE A 31 -26.48 13.55 -0.01
N ASP A 32 -26.85 13.56 -1.29
CA ASP A 32 -28.25 13.68 -1.70
C ASP A 32 -28.93 12.31 -1.68
N MET A 33 -29.76 12.06 -0.70
CA MET A 33 -30.43 10.78 -0.50
C MET A 33 -31.47 10.46 -1.59
N THR A 34 -31.72 11.38 -2.53
CA THR A 34 -32.62 11.17 -3.69
C THR A 34 -31.88 10.74 -4.96
N LYS A 35 -30.55 10.55 -4.92
CA LYS A 35 -29.69 10.30 -6.09
C LYS A 35 -29.04 8.91 -6.09
N TRP A 36 -29.48 8.01 -5.23
CA TRP A 36 -28.96 6.66 -5.21
C TRP A 36 -29.37 5.91 -6.49
N GLN A 37 -28.48 5.06 -6.98
CA GLN A 37 -28.73 4.11 -8.06
C GLN A 37 -28.72 2.70 -7.47
N TYR A 38 -29.24 1.72 -8.22
CA TYR A 38 -29.35 0.35 -7.74
C TYR A 38 -28.87 -0.65 -8.77
N GLU A 39 -27.92 -1.51 -8.37
CA GLU A 39 -27.47 -2.66 -9.14
C GLU A 39 -28.21 -3.91 -8.64
N ALA A 40 -29.13 -4.38 -9.47
CA ALA A 40 -30.02 -5.48 -9.09
C ALA A 40 -29.33 -6.86 -9.07
N ALA A 41 -28.24 -7.04 -9.83
CA ALA A 41 -27.52 -8.31 -9.89
C ALA A 41 -26.78 -8.60 -8.59
N ASP A 42 -26.26 -7.55 -7.95
CA ASP A 42 -25.43 -7.64 -6.75
C ASP A 42 -26.16 -7.15 -5.48
N ASP A 43 -27.41 -6.68 -5.61
CA ASP A 43 -28.22 -6.07 -4.53
C ASP A 43 -27.50 -4.93 -3.83
N VAL A 44 -27.03 -3.93 -4.60
CA VAL A 44 -26.22 -2.81 -4.11
C VAL A 44 -26.83 -1.47 -4.49
N TYR A 45 -27.10 -0.60 -3.53
CA TYR A 45 -27.30 0.83 -3.78
C TYR A 45 -25.96 1.55 -3.87
N TRP A 46 -25.83 2.46 -4.83
CA TRP A 46 -24.58 3.17 -5.04
C TRP A 46 -24.80 4.62 -5.46
N GLN A 47 -23.85 5.47 -5.11
CA GLN A 47 -23.75 6.85 -5.55
C GLN A 47 -22.29 7.21 -5.80
N VAL A 48 -21.97 7.86 -6.92
CA VAL A 48 -20.62 8.26 -7.31
C VAL A 48 -20.54 9.77 -7.58
N GLY A 49 -19.31 10.28 -7.76
CA GLY A 49 -19.10 11.71 -8.00
C GLY A 49 -19.33 12.58 -6.77
N LEU A 50 -19.25 11.99 -5.58
CA LEU A 50 -19.38 12.69 -4.31
C LEU A 50 -18.06 13.40 -3.99
N SER A 51 -18.04 14.75 -4.06
CA SER A 51 -16.85 15.52 -3.69
C SER A 51 -16.70 15.53 -2.17
N TYR A 52 -15.60 15.00 -1.67
CA TYR A 52 -15.25 15.00 -0.25
C TYR A 52 -14.45 16.26 0.16
N ALA A 53 -14.11 17.11 -0.81
CA ALA A 53 -13.39 18.38 -0.66
C ALA A 53 -14.26 19.52 -1.17
N ALA A 54 -14.36 20.61 -0.41
CA ALA A 54 -15.14 21.79 -0.81
C ALA A 54 -14.38 22.65 -1.85
N THR A 55 -13.06 22.61 -1.82
CA THR A 55 -12.16 23.31 -2.72
C THR A 55 -11.08 22.34 -3.22
N PRO A 56 -11.48 21.33 -4.03
CA PRO A 56 -10.56 20.30 -4.48
C PRO A 56 -9.37 20.91 -5.22
N ALA A 57 -8.17 20.41 -4.94
CA ALA A 57 -6.95 20.80 -5.67
C ALA A 57 -6.97 20.19 -7.09
N ASP A 58 -7.50 18.96 -7.23
CA ASP A 58 -7.77 18.33 -8.50
C ASP A 58 -9.10 17.58 -8.46
N SER A 59 -10.13 18.17 -9.06
CA SER A 59 -11.48 17.58 -9.10
C SER A 59 -11.59 16.28 -9.91
N SER A 60 -10.56 15.91 -10.67
CA SER A 60 -10.50 14.64 -11.38
C SER A 60 -10.30 13.45 -10.45
N TYR A 61 -9.70 13.69 -9.29
CA TYR A 61 -9.40 12.65 -8.29
C TYR A 61 -10.19 12.83 -6.99
N GLU A 62 -10.41 14.05 -6.52
CA GLU A 62 -10.96 14.34 -5.18
C GLU A 62 -12.48 14.17 -5.12
N THR A 63 -12.94 12.99 -5.54
CA THR A 63 -14.31 12.52 -5.46
C THR A 63 -14.35 11.08 -4.95
N MET A 64 -15.52 10.57 -4.59
CA MET A 64 -15.69 9.18 -4.17
C MET A 64 -17.01 8.58 -4.64
N GLY A 65 -17.06 7.25 -4.65
CA GLY A 65 -18.26 6.43 -4.73
C GLY A 65 -18.53 5.74 -3.40
N ILE A 66 -19.79 5.53 -3.07
CA ILE A 66 -20.24 4.76 -1.91
C ILE A 66 -21.16 3.65 -2.38
N PHE A 67 -20.90 2.42 -1.90
CA PHE A 67 -21.63 1.22 -2.26
C PHE A 67 -22.15 0.54 -1.00
N VAL A 68 -23.47 0.36 -0.94
CA VAL A 68 -24.20 -0.05 0.26
C VAL A 68 -25.02 -1.30 -0.03
N PRO A 69 -24.93 -2.36 0.80
CA PRO A 69 -25.81 -3.54 0.69
C PRO A 69 -27.30 -3.16 0.63
N GLY A 70 -28.05 -3.77 -0.28
CA GLY A 70 -29.44 -3.40 -0.56
C GLY A 70 -30.35 -3.42 0.68
N ALA A 71 -30.17 -4.40 1.56
CA ALA A 71 -30.95 -4.53 2.78
C ALA A 71 -30.81 -3.35 3.77
N TYR A 72 -29.73 -2.55 3.66
CA TYR A 72 -29.47 -1.43 4.57
C TYR A 72 -30.24 -0.16 4.23
N PHE A 73 -30.94 -0.13 3.09
CA PHE A 73 -31.83 0.95 2.74
C PHE A 73 -33.29 0.49 2.57
N THR A 74 -34.20 1.38 2.92
CA THR A 74 -35.57 1.39 2.40
C THR A 74 -35.58 2.42 1.27
N ALA A 75 -35.92 2.00 0.05
CA ALA A 75 -35.82 2.84 -1.13
C ALA A 75 -37.17 3.03 -1.82
N ALA A 76 -37.41 4.24 -2.35
CA ALA A 76 -38.53 4.57 -3.21
C ALA A 76 -37.99 4.91 -4.61
N ASP A 77 -38.49 4.24 -5.64
CA ASP A 77 -38.15 4.51 -7.04
C ASP A 77 -38.68 5.90 -7.46
N ASN A 78 -37.77 6.75 -7.96
CA ASN A 78 -38.12 8.10 -8.42
C ASN A 78 -38.66 8.09 -9.87
N GLY A 79 -38.55 6.96 -10.59
CA GLY A 79 -39.01 6.79 -11.96
C GLY A 79 -38.07 7.33 -13.03
N ASP A 80 -36.86 7.74 -12.66
CA ASP A 80 -35.81 8.26 -13.55
C ASP A 80 -34.50 7.44 -13.50
N GLY A 81 -34.56 6.26 -12.87
CA GLY A 81 -33.40 5.40 -12.65
C GLY A 81 -32.66 5.69 -11.34
N THR A 82 -33.17 6.65 -10.56
CA THR A 82 -32.66 6.92 -9.20
C THR A 82 -33.66 6.51 -8.15
N TYR A 83 -33.18 6.45 -6.90
CA TYR A 83 -33.95 6.06 -5.72
C TYR A 83 -33.77 7.08 -4.60
N THR A 84 -34.87 7.37 -3.90
CA THR A 84 -34.82 8.05 -2.60
C THR A 84 -34.64 7.00 -1.52
N CYS A 85 -33.47 7.01 -0.87
CA CYS A 85 -33.10 6.03 0.13
C CYS A 85 -33.20 6.60 1.55
N THR A 86 -33.57 5.74 2.49
CA THR A 86 -33.57 6.00 3.93
C THR A 86 -32.95 4.81 4.62
N VAL A 87 -32.09 5.03 5.62
CA VAL A 87 -31.43 3.94 6.35
C VAL A 87 -32.48 3.02 7.01
N ASN A 88 -32.36 1.73 6.72
CA ASN A 88 -33.14 0.67 7.35
C ASN A 88 -32.34 0.07 8.50
N GLU A 89 -32.40 0.66 9.69
CA GLU A 89 -31.60 0.24 10.85
C GLU A 89 -31.76 -1.25 11.20
N SER A 90 -32.87 -1.87 10.82
CA SER A 90 -33.17 -3.30 11.04
C SER A 90 -32.69 -4.19 9.88
N GLY A 91 -32.19 -3.61 8.78
CA GLY A 91 -31.65 -4.35 7.66
C GLY A 91 -30.42 -5.14 8.07
N THR A 92 -30.32 -6.39 7.63
CA THR A 92 -29.21 -7.29 8.00
C THR A 92 -28.62 -7.96 6.78
N VAL A 93 -27.30 -8.06 6.71
CA VAL A 93 -26.54 -8.85 5.73
C VAL A 93 -25.42 -9.56 6.47
N GLY A 94 -25.29 -10.88 6.29
CA GLY A 94 -24.32 -11.67 7.04
C GLY A 94 -24.53 -11.54 8.56
N GLN A 95 -23.50 -11.14 9.27
CA GLN A 95 -23.53 -10.94 10.71
C GLN A 95 -23.79 -9.48 11.13
N TYR A 96 -23.94 -8.57 10.17
CA TYR A 96 -24.06 -7.13 10.45
C TYR A 96 -25.47 -6.61 10.21
N THR A 97 -25.81 -5.56 10.95
CA THR A 97 -26.97 -4.71 10.69
C THR A 97 -26.53 -3.42 9.99
N ALA A 98 -27.48 -2.65 9.45
CA ALA A 98 -27.21 -1.32 8.91
C ALA A 98 -26.56 -0.35 9.91
N VAL A 99 -26.57 -0.66 11.21
CA VAL A 99 -25.96 0.18 12.27
C VAL A 99 -24.56 -0.31 12.65
N THR A 100 -24.33 -1.62 12.54
CA THR A 100 -23.07 -2.26 13.00
C THR A 100 -22.14 -2.65 11.85
N ALA A 101 -22.50 -2.37 10.60
CA ALA A 101 -21.73 -2.75 9.45
C ALA A 101 -20.39 -1.99 9.41
N PRO A 102 -19.26 -2.70 9.22
CA PRO A 102 -17.99 -2.03 8.98
C PRO A 102 -17.94 -1.41 7.58
N LEU A 103 -17.06 -0.42 7.43
CA LEU A 103 -16.80 0.23 6.16
C LEU A 103 -15.35 -0.03 5.75
N ILE A 104 -15.09 -0.15 4.45
CA ILE A 104 -13.74 -0.25 3.92
C ILE A 104 -13.42 0.90 2.97
N ILE A 105 -12.15 1.29 2.96
CA ILE A 105 -11.61 2.27 2.01
C ILE A 105 -10.40 1.64 1.28
N PRO A 106 -10.57 1.18 0.04
CA PRO A 106 -9.48 0.66 -0.77
C PRO A 106 -8.50 1.77 -1.16
N VAL A 107 -7.21 1.49 -1.02
CA VAL A 107 -6.10 2.37 -1.37
C VAL A 107 -5.34 1.72 -2.54
N ASN A 108 -5.88 1.86 -3.75
CA ASN A 108 -5.31 1.24 -4.95
C ASN A 108 -4.42 2.23 -5.70
N THR A 109 -3.24 2.50 -5.13
CA THR A 109 -2.27 3.49 -5.59
C THR A 109 -0.88 2.85 -5.82
N PRO A 110 -0.75 1.90 -6.77
CA PRO A 110 0.52 1.24 -7.04
C PRO A 110 1.59 2.30 -7.37
N GLY A 111 2.80 2.15 -6.82
CA GLY A 111 3.88 3.13 -6.96
C GLY A 111 3.47 4.56 -6.54
N TYR A 112 2.51 4.70 -5.63
CA TYR A 112 1.91 5.97 -5.21
C TYR A 112 1.24 6.76 -6.35
N SER A 113 0.82 6.10 -7.43
CA SER A 113 0.11 6.74 -8.54
C SER A 113 -1.25 7.30 -8.10
N ALA A 114 -1.78 8.25 -8.86
CA ALA A 114 -3.13 8.75 -8.62
C ALA A 114 -4.16 7.65 -8.85
N MET A 115 -5.23 7.67 -8.06
CA MET A 115 -6.38 6.79 -8.20
C MET A 115 -7.62 7.60 -8.53
N ALA A 116 -8.24 7.34 -9.68
CA ALA A 116 -9.52 7.96 -10.01
C ALA A 116 -10.67 7.27 -9.26
N ALA A 117 -11.63 8.06 -8.78
CA ALA A 117 -12.87 7.51 -8.24
C ALA A 117 -13.71 6.83 -9.34
N PRO A 118 -14.56 5.85 -8.99
CA PRO A 118 -15.47 5.24 -9.95
C PRO A 118 -16.48 6.27 -10.49
N THR A 119 -16.77 6.18 -11.78
CA THR A 119 -17.78 7.02 -12.46
C THR A 119 -19.12 6.32 -12.64
N GLY A 120 -19.23 5.07 -12.18
CA GLY A 120 -20.42 4.23 -12.24
C GLY A 120 -20.22 2.97 -11.42
N TYR A 121 -21.22 2.06 -11.44
CA TYR A 121 -21.04 0.74 -10.84
C TYR A 121 -20.06 -0.08 -11.68
N SER A 122 -19.07 -0.65 -11.00
CA SER A 122 -18.18 -1.65 -11.56
C SER A 122 -18.03 -2.77 -10.53
N SER A 123 -18.11 -4.03 -10.98
CA SER A 123 -17.89 -5.16 -10.08
C SER A 123 -16.45 -5.23 -9.57
N SER A 124 -15.45 -4.73 -10.32
CA SER A 124 -14.04 -4.74 -9.92
C SER A 124 -13.64 -3.45 -9.21
N MET A 125 -12.82 -3.56 -8.15
CA MET A 125 -12.27 -2.43 -7.42
C MET A 125 -10.77 -2.58 -7.09
N GLY A 126 -10.06 -3.43 -7.83
CA GLY A 126 -8.63 -3.69 -7.59
C GLY A 126 -8.42 -4.83 -6.58
N TYR A 127 -8.95 -4.70 -5.37
CA TYR A 127 -8.84 -5.71 -4.30
C TYR A 127 -10.16 -6.47 -4.15
N GLY A 128 -10.48 -7.33 -5.10
CA GLY A 128 -11.76 -8.04 -5.17
C GLY A 128 -12.83 -7.28 -5.96
N SER A 129 -14.08 -7.64 -5.76
CA SER A 129 -15.24 -6.98 -6.33
C SER A 129 -16.07 -6.28 -5.25
N ILE A 130 -16.87 -5.30 -5.63
CA ILE A 130 -17.80 -4.64 -4.70
C ILE A 130 -18.73 -5.66 -4.04
N SER A 131 -19.24 -6.61 -4.84
CA SER A 131 -20.14 -7.65 -4.33
C SER A 131 -19.49 -8.64 -3.37
N ASP A 132 -18.17 -8.87 -3.44
CA ASP A 132 -17.48 -9.72 -2.45
C ASP A 132 -17.62 -9.14 -1.03
N TYR A 133 -17.58 -7.83 -0.90
CA TYR A 133 -17.71 -7.13 0.38
C TYR A 133 -19.17 -6.89 0.76
N THR A 134 -19.98 -6.38 -0.16
CA THR A 134 -21.37 -6.00 0.16
C THR A 134 -22.24 -7.21 0.44
N SER A 135 -21.99 -8.38 -0.15
CA SER A 135 -22.67 -9.63 0.18
C SER A 135 -22.37 -10.14 1.60
N GLU A 136 -21.24 -9.72 2.18
CA GLU A 136 -20.87 -9.98 3.58
C GLU A 136 -21.30 -8.86 4.54
N GLY A 137 -22.02 -7.85 4.03
CA GLY A 137 -22.55 -6.74 4.81
C GLY A 137 -21.57 -5.60 5.06
N ILE A 138 -20.47 -5.55 4.31
CA ILE A 138 -19.44 -4.50 4.41
C ILE A 138 -19.76 -3.39 3.41
N ILE A 139 -19.71 -2.14 3.85
CA ILE A 139 -19.93 -0.95 3.01
C ILE A 139 -18.60 -0.54 2.39
N VAL A 140 -18.62 -0.17 1.09
CA VAL A 140 -17.41 0.25 0.37
C VAL A 140 -17.40 1.76 0.15
N LEU A 141 -16.36 2.42 0.62
CA LEU A 141 -16.01 3.81 0.36
C LEU A 141 -14.89 3.86 -0.68
N PHE A 142 -15.23 4.02 -1.94
CA PHE A 142 -14.23 4.02 -3.01
C PHE A 142 -13.84 5.46 -3.35
N ALA A 143 -12.82 5.98 -2.67
CA ALA A 143 -12.31 7.33 -2.89
C ALA A 143 -11.26 7.36 -4.00
N GLY A 144 -11.31 8.38 -4.85
CA GLY A 144 -10.16 8.77 -5.66
C GLY A 144 -9.16 9.54 -4.82
N ALA A 145 -7.91 9.60 -5.26
CA ALA A 145 -6.86 10.35 -4.58
C ALA A 145 -5.78 10.80 -5.58
N ARG A 146 -5.18 11.96 -5.32
CA ARG A 146 -4.01 12.45 -6.07
C ARG A 146 -2.81 11.53 -5.82
N GLY A 147 -1.96 11.40 -6.80
CA GLY A 147 -0.76 10.57 -6.74
C GLY A 147 0.52 11.33 -6.39
N ARG A 148 1.65 10.61 -6.54
CA ARG A 148 3.01 11.12 -6.30
C ARG A 148 3.32 12.42 -7.06
N ASP A 149 2.76 12.62 -8.26
CA ASP A 149 2.96 13.82 -9.06
C ASP A 149 2.46 15.11 -8.37
N ALA A 150 1.53 14.99 -7.43
CA ALA A 150 1.07 16.10 -6.59
C ALA A 150 1.98 16.35 -5.39
N GLY A 151 2.94 15.47 -5.14
CA GLY A 151 3.85 15.52 -3.99
C GLY A 151 3.20 15.09 -2.66
N ALA A 152 4.00 14.47 -1.79
CA ALA A 152 3.56 14.18 -0.42
C ALA A 152 3.19 15.49 0.31
N PRO A 153 2.13 15.50 1.13
CA PRO A 153 1.30 14.34 1.55
C PRO A 153 -0.05 14.23 0.80
N ALA A 154 -0.16 14.69 -0.44
CA ALA A 154 -1.43 14.88 -1.15
C ALA A 154 -2.34 13.63 -1.13
N GLY A 155 -1.84 12.45 -1.53
CA GLY A 155 -2.65 11.24 -1.63
C GLY A 155 -3.25 10.80 -0.28
N VAL A 156 -2.45 10.78 0.79
CA VAL A 156 -2.94 10.44 2.14
C VAL A 156 -3.90 11.50 2.65
N THR A 157 -3.66 12.78 2.35
CA THR A 157 -4.60 13.88 2.69
C THR A 157 -5.98 13.63 2.07
N ASP A 158 -6.02 13.17 0.82
CA ASP A 158 -7.27 12.91 0.10
C ASP A 158 -8.05 11.76 0.74
N PHE A 159 -7.39 10.65 1.07
CA PHE A 159 -8.05 9.55 1.80
C PHE A 159 -8.56 9.97 3.17
N LYS A 160 -7.78 10.76 3.92
CA LYS A 160 -8.22 11.33 5.21
C LYS A 160 -9.45 12.23 5.04
N ALA A 161 -9.48 13.07 4.01
CA ALA A 161 -10.64 13.90 3.70
C ALA A 161 -11.88 13.07 3.34
N ALA A 162 -11.72 11.98 2.59
CA ALA A 162 -12.80 11.05 2.25
C ALA A 162 -13.37 10.34 3.50
N ILE A 163 -12.53 9.90 4.44
CA ILE A 163 -12.94 9.32 5.73
C ILE A 163 -13.75 10.35 6.54
N ARG A 164 -13.24 11.59 6.65
CA ARG A 164 -13.94 12.68 7.33
C ARG A 164 -15.29 12.97 6.67
N TYR A 165 -15.36 12.93 5.35
CA TYR A 165 -16.62 13.12 4.61
C TYR A 165 -17.64 12.02 4.88
N ALA A 166 -17.23 10.76 4.97
CA ALA A 166 -18.11 9.66 5.35
C ALA A 166 -18.70 9.91 6.75
N ARG A 167 -17.88 10.26 7.73
CA ARG A 167 -18.33 10.60 9.10
C ARG A 167 -19.23 11.83 9.16
N TYR A 168 -18.95 12.83 8.34
CA TYR A 168 -19.81 14.01 8.22
C TYR A 168 -21.23 13.64 7.77
N ASN A 169 -21.36 12.55 7.00
CA ASN A 169 -22.65 12.04 6.51
C ASN A 169 -23.22 10.88 7.35
N LYS A 170 -22.72 10.63 8.56
CA LYS A 170 -23.14 9.52 9.44
C LYS A 170 -24.65 9.44 9.73
N ASP A 171 -25.36 10.57 9.71
CA ASP A 171 -26.81 10.60 9.91
C ASP A 171 -27.59 10.20 8.64
N LEU A 172 -26.93 10.07 7.50
CA LEU A 172 -27.49 9.74 6.19
C LEU A 172 -27.04 8.37 5.68
N LEU A 173 -25.91 7.86 6.16
CA LEU A 173 -25.33 6.60 5.75
C LEU A 173 -25.56 5.51 6.79
N PRO A 174 -25.77 4.26 6.37
CA PRO A 174 -25.64 3.12 7.27
C PRO A 174 -24.17 2.87 7.59
N GLY A 175 -23.91 2.03 8.58
CA GLY A 175 -22.60 1.59 9.00
C GLY A 175 -22.15 2.21 10.32
N ASP A 176 -21.19 1.52 10.93
CA ASP A 176 -20.48 2.00 12.12
C ASP A 176 -19.28 2.84 11.69
N MET A 177 -19.41 4.16 11.75
CA MET A 177 -18.37 5.10 11.30
C MET A 177 -17.09 5.04 12.16
N ASP A 178 -17.11 4.36 13.30
CA ASP A 178 -15.91 4.08 14.09
C ASP A 178 -15.21 2.79 13.65
N SER A 179 -15.84 2.03 12.77
CA SER A 179 -15.34 0.76 12.22
C SER A 179 -14.98 0.87 10.73
N ILE A 180 -14.10 1.81 10.40
CA ILE A 180 -13.53 1.99 9.05
C ILE A 180 -12.19 1.26 8.98
N PHE A 181 -11.97 0.50 7.89
CA PHE A 181 -10.74 -0.24 7.61
C PHE A 181 -10.14 0.20 6.28
N SER A 182 -8.86 0.51 6.26
CA SER A 182 -8.10 0.73 5.02
C SER A 182 -7.47 -0.57 4.53
N LEU A 183 -7.28 -0.71 3.22
CA LEU A 183 -6.57 -1.84 2.62
C LEU A 183 -5.82 -1.39 1.37
N GLY A 184 -4.61 -1.88 1.19
CA GLY A 184 -3.78 -1.54 0.04
C GLY A 184 -2.58 -2.46 -0.14
N MET A 185 -1.98 -2.41 -1.34
CA MET A 185 -0.80 -3.18 -1.74
C MET A 185 0.25 -2.24 -2.30
N SER A 186 1.55 -2.52 -2.06
CA SER A 186 2.67 -1.72 -2.58
C SER A 186 2.64 -0.27 -2.06
N GLY A 187 2.70 0.73 -2.92
CA GLY A 187 2.49 2.14 -2.54
C GLY A 187 1.13 2.36 -1.87
N GLY A 188 0.07 1.62 -2.29
CA GLY A 188 -1.22 1.63 -1.61
C GLY A 188 -1.16 0.98 -0.22
N GLY A 189 -0.35 -0.06 -0.05
CA GLY A 189 -0.07 -0.67 1.25
C GLY A 189 0.61 0.29 2.21
N ALA A 190 1.59 1.05 1.72
CA ALA A 190 2.25 2.10 2.49
C ALA A 190 1.28 3.22 2.89
N GLN A 191 0.44 3.69 1.96
CA GLN A 191 -0.57 4.70 2.28
C GLN A 191 -1.66 4.16 3.22
N SER A 192 -2.01 2.86 3.13
CA SER A 192 -2.87 2.22 4.12
C SER A 192 -2.23 2.23 5.50
N ALA A 193 -0.93 1.88 5.60
CA ALA A 193 -0.18 1.95 6.86
C ALA A 193 -0.15 3.38 7.44
N LEU A 194 0.01 4.38 6.58
CA LEU A 194 -0.02 5.80 6.99
C LEU A 194 -1.39 6.24 7.49
N ILE A 195 -2.47 5.85 6.81
CA ILE A 195 -3.85 6.09 7.26
C ILE A 195 -4.04 5.44 8.64
N GLY A 196 -3.55 4.20 8.79
CA GLY A 196 -3.59 3.48 10.07
C GLY A 196 -2.79 4.12 11.18
N ALA A 197 -1.61 4.68 10.89
CA ALA A 197 -0.72 5.23 11.91
C ALA A 197 -1.03 6.69 12.28
N SER A 198 -1.48 7.51 11.33
CA SER A 198 -1.52 8.97 11.45
C SER A 198 -2.91 9.55 11.74
N GLY A 199 -3.87 8.76 12.25
CA GLY A 199 -5.22 9.24 12.56
C GLY A 199 -5.20 10.55 13.35
N ASN A 200 -5.94 11.56 12.87
CA ASN A 200 -6.06 12.88 13.49
C ASN A 200 -4.75 13.65 13.71
N SER A 201 -3.66 13.29 13.03
CA SER A 201 -2.39 14.00 13.17
C SER A 201 -2.49 15.46 12.73
N ASP A 202 -2.00 16.36 13.57
CA ASP A 202 -1.97 17.80 13.31
C ASP A 202 -1.13 18.19 12.08
N LEU A 203 -0.16 17.35 11.68
CA LEU A 203 0.66 17.59 10.50
C LEU A 203 -0.18 17.69 9.21
N TYR A 204 -1.29 16.93 9.13
CA TYR A 204 -2.19 16.97 7.97
C TYR A 204 -3.19 18.15 8.00
N THR A 205 -3.38 18.80 9.13
CA THR A 205 -4.36 19.88 9.30
C THR A 205 -4.25 20.98 8.24
N PRO A 206 -3.08 21.55 7.92
CA PRO A 206 -2.97 22.58 6.89
C PRO A 206 -3.35 22.10 5.48
N TYR A 207 -3.02 20.85 5.15
CA TYR A 207 -3.32 20.23 3.85
C TYR A 207 -4.81 19.91 3.70
N LEU A 208 -5.43 19.38 4.76
CA LEU A 208 -6.87 19.13 4.83
C LEU A 208 -7.67 20.44 4.70
N ALA A 209 -7.24 21.47 5.40
CA ALA A 209 -7.87 22.80 5.31
C ALA A 209 -7.73 23.40 3.91
N ALA A 210 -6.57 23.23 3.24
CA ALA A 210 -6.33 23.75 1.90
C ALA A 210 -7.29 23.22 0.84
N ILE A 211 -7.73 21.96 0.96
CA ILE A 211 -8.73 21.34 0.05
C ILE A 211 -10.17 21.50 0.55
N GLY A 212 -10.38 22.16 1.70
CA GLY A 212 -11.72 22.32 2.29
C GLY A 212 -12.32 21.00 2.76
N ALA A 213 -11.51 20.15 3.39
CA ALA A 213 -11.99 18.92 4.05
C ALA A 213 -12.86 19.26 5.27
N VAL A 214 -13.65 18.30 5.75
CA VAL A 214 -14.46 18.46 6.96
C VAL A 214 -13.56 18.42 8.18
N MET A 215 -13.24 19.58 8.74
CA MET A 215 -12.27 19.72 9.84
C MET A 215 -12.82 19.26 11.20
N THR A 216 -14.12 19.13 11.34
CA THR A 216 -14.80 18.77 12.61
C THR A 216 -14.93 17.27 12.83
N GLU A 217 -14.62 16.45 11.84
CA GLU A 217 -14.71 15.00 11.91
C GLU A 217 -13.31 14.37 11.98
N SER A 218 -13.22 13.16 12.54
CA SER A 218 -11.99 12.37 12.66
C SER A 218 -11.65 11.66 11.35
N ASP A 219 -10.36 11.41 11.10
CA ASP A 219 -9.88 10.51 10.04
C ASP A 219 -9.20 9.23 10.58
N ALA A 220 -9.21 9.01 11.89
CA ALA A 220 -8.69 7.78 12.47
C ALA A 220 -9.49 6.56 11.99
N VAL A 221 -8.82 5.42 11.75
CA VAL A 221 -9.46 4.18 11.30
C VAL A 221 -9.31 3.09 12.36
N LYS A 222 -10.18 2.08 12.32
CA LYS A 222 -10.14 0.95 13.25
C LYS A 222 -9.05 -0.04 12.88
N GLY A 223 -8.84 -0.26 11.58
CA GLY A 223 -7.85 -1.21 11.13
C GLY A 223 -7.19 -0.82 9.81
N SER A 224 -5.98 -1.33 9.61
CA SER A 224 -5.18 -1.13 8.41
C SER A 224 -4.64 -2.46 7.90
N MET A 225 -4.95 -2.80 6.66
CA MET A 225 -4.40 -3.93 5.93
C MET A 225 -3.35 -3.45 4.93
N CYS A 226 -2.16 -4.05 5.01
CA CYS A 226 -1.00 -3.67 4.20
C CYS A 226 -0.39 -4.90 3.54
N TRP A 227 -0.55 -5.04 2.21
CA TRP A 227 0.18 -6.04 1.43
C TRP A 227 1.44 -5.41 0.86
N CYS A 228 2.60 -6.03 1.08
CA CYS A 228 3.91 -5.60 0.59
C CYS A 228 4.09 -4.07 0.65
N PRO A 229 3.89 -3.41 1.81
CA PRO A 229 3.91 -1.97 1.90
C PRO A 229 5.31 -1.42 1.59
N ILE A 230 5.42 -0.49 0.64
CA ILE A 230 6.65 0.29 0.40
C ILE A 230 6.64 1.44 1.41
N THR A 231 7.17 1.22 2.58
CA THR A 231 7.04 2.12 3.75
C THR A 231 8.39 2.46 4.37
N ASN A 232 8.38 3.34 5.38
CA ASN A 232 9.57 3.78 6.11
C ASN A 232 10.63 4.41 5.19
N LEU A 233 10.18 5.29 4.27
CA LEU A 233 11.03 5.87 3.23
C LEU A 233 12.17 6.75 3.78
N ASP A 234 12.13 7.12 5.06
CA ASP A 234 13.22 7.81 5.76
C ASP A 234 14.44 6.94 6.04
N ILE A 235 14.31 5.61 5.88
CA ILE A 235 15.36 4.61 6.13
C ILE A 235 15.32 3.45 5.11
N ALA A 236 14.42 3.50 4.13
CA ALA A 236 14.19 2.38 3.22
C ALA A 236 15.39 2.09 2.32
N ASP A 237 16.16 3.10 1.93
CA ASP A 237 17.37 2.94 1.15
C ASP A 237 18.45 2.22 1.95
N GLU A 238 18.64 2.58 3.20
CA GLU A 238 19.55 1.96 4.15
C GLU A 238 19.16 0.53 4.48
N ALA A 239 17.87 0.31 4.74
CA ALA A 239 17.31 -1.02 4.98
C ALA A 239 17.55 -1.95 3.78
N TYR A 240 17.40 -1.42 2.57
CA TYR A 240 17.63 -2.17 1.34
C TYR A 240 19.09 -2.61 1.21
N GLU A 241 20.05 -1.70 1.47
CA GLU A 241 21.46 -2.02 1.41
C GLU A 241 21.88 -2.99 2.53
N TRP A 242 21.39 -2.84 3.75
CA TRP A 242 21.67 -3.79 4.83
C TRP A 242 21.15 -5.20 4.52
N ASN A 243 19.94 -5.31 3.95
CA ASN A 243 19.30 -6.60 3.70
C ASN A 243 19.79 -7.25 2.39
N MET A 244 19.97 -6.47 1.31
CA MET A 244 20.22 -7.00 -0.03
C MET A 244 21.51 -6.47 -0.70
N GLY A 245 22.19 -5.52 -0.11
CA GLY A 245 23.41 -4.92 -0.68
C GLY A 245 24.51 -5.95 -0.99
N ASN A 246 24.59 -7.02 -0.18
CA ASN A 246 25.52 -8.13 -0.38
C ASN A 246 25.25 -8.98 -1.64
N THR A 247 24.13 -8.79 -2.30
CA THR A 247 23.80 -9.44 -3.59
C THR A 247 24.30 -8.64 -4.79
N ARG A 248 24.76 -7.40 -4.58
CA ARG A 248 25.27 -6.53 -5.64
C ARG A 248 26.62 -7.01 -6.15
N SER A 249 26.89 -6.73 -7.42
CA SER A 249 28.18 -7.02 -8.05
C SER A 249 28.55 -5.91 -9.02
N GLY A 250 29.83 -5.69 -9.20
CA GLY A 250 30.35 -4.73 -10.20
C GLY A 250 30.26 -3.26 -9.78
N LEU A 251 30.00 -2.97 -8.50
CA LEU A 251 30.04 -1.62 -7.96
C LEU A 251 31.45 -1.01 -8.08
N SER A 252 31.52 0.29 -8.32
CA SER A 252 32.73 1.08 -8.12
C SER A 252 33.11 1.15 -6.63
N GLU A 253 34.33 1.57 -6.31
CA GLU A 253 34.75 1.78 -4.91
C GLU A 253 33.85 2.82 -4.20
N GLU A 254 33.41 3.82 -4.91
CA GLU A 254 32.53 4.89 -4.39
C GLU A 254 31.11 4.36 -4.13
N GLU A 255 30.51 3.65 -5.08
CA GLU A 255 29.20 3.03 -4.91
C GLU A 255 29.21 1.98 -3.79
N GLN A 256 30.28 1.22 -3.65
CA GLN A 256 30.42 0.29 -2.52
C GLN A 256 30.47 1.03 -1.18
N ALA A 257 31.17 2.18 -1.13
CA ALA A 257 31.22 2.98 0.08
C ALA A 257 29.86 3.57 0.45
N TYR A 258 29.02 3.96 -0.52
CA TYR A 258 27.64 4.38 -0.28
C TYR A 258 26.79 3.22 0.25
N SER A 259 26.84 2.06 -0.40
CA SER A 259 26.12 0.86 0.05
C SER A 259 26.49 0.46 1.49
N ASP A 260 27.80 0.41 1.77
CA ASP A 260 28.29 0.07 3.12
C ASP A 260 27.88 1.13 4.17
N GLY A 261 27.95 2.42 3.80
CA GLY A 261 27.55 3.54 4.65
C GLY A 261 26.05 3.51 4.99
N MET A 262 25.20 3.24 4.00
CA MET A 262 23.75 3.08 4.20
C MET A 262 23.44 1.85 5.08
N ALA A 263 24.08 0.70 4.82
CA ALA A 263 23.89 -0.49 5.66
C ALA A 263 24.30 -0.25 7.13
N LEU A 264 25.36 0.52 7.36
CA LEU A 264 25.78 0.92 8.71
C LEU A 264 24.75 1.85 9.35
N ALA A 265 24.24 2.84 8.61
CA ALA A 265 23.23 3.77 9.10
C ALA A 265 21.93 3.04 9.49
N PHE A 266 21.52 2.02 8.72
CA PHE A 266 20.42 1.16 9.11
C PHE A 266 20.66 0.46 10.45
N ALA A 267 21.85 -0.06 10.69
CA ALA A 267 22.17 -0.71 11.95
C ALA A 267 22.12 0.26 13.14
N GLU A 268 22.59 1.49 12.95
CA GLU A 268 22.48 2.55 13.96
C GLU A 268 21.01 2.94 14.22
N TYR A 269 20.22 3.02 13.15
CA TYR A 269 18.78 3.28 13.23
C TYR A 269 18.05 2.21 14.06
N ILE A 270 18.23 0.93 13.75
CA ILE A 270 17.62 -0.18 14.51
C ILE A 270 17.99 -0.08 15.99
N ASN A 271 19.27 0.16 16.29
CA ASN A 271 19.74 0.28 17.67
C ASN A 271 19.18 1.53 18.39
N GLY A 272 18.76 2.53 17.63
CA GLY A 272 18.11 3.75 18.14
C GLY A 272 16.60 3.60 18.37
N LEU A 273 15.93 2.67 17.68
CA LEU A 273 14.47 2.49 17.76
C LEU A 273 13.98 1.94 19.10
N GLY A 274 14.81 1.12 19.77
CA GLY A 274 14.43 0.49 21.03
C GLY A 274 13.37 -0.60 20.88
N LEU A 275 13.34 -1.30 19.74
CA LEU A 275 12.43 -2.41 19.48
C LEU A 275 12.66 -3.57 20.43
N THR A 276 11.60 -4.30 20.75
CA THR A 276 11.64 -5.53 21.56
C THR A 276 10.84 -6.63 20.89
N ASP A 277 11.21 -7.89 21.17
CA ASP A 277 10.37 -9.03 20.84
C ASP A 277 9.17 -9.15 21.80
N GLU A 278 8.31 -10.14 21.57
CA GLU A 278 7.14 -10.47 22.40
C GLU A 278 7.47 -10.79 23.87
N ASN A 279 8.73 -11.17 24.16
CA ASN A 279 9.24 -11.46 25.51
C ASN A 279 9.86 -10.23 26.19
N GLY A 280 9.91 -9.09 25.51
CA GLY A 280 10.56 -7.86 25.96
C GLY A 280 12.08 -7.88 25.82
N THR A 281 12.65 -8.78 25.00
CA THR A 281 14.09 -8.78 24.69
C THR A 281 14.39 -7.64 23.72
N ALA A 282 15.37 -6.80 24.05
CA ALA A 282 15.79 -5.73 23.16
C ALA A 282 16.36 -6.29 21.85
N LEU A 283 15.85 -5.80 20.74
CA LEU A 283 16.29 -6.15 19.39
C LEU A 283 17.35 -5.14 18.92
N VAL A 284 18.59 -5.61 18.81
CA VAL A 284 19.74 -4.79 18.43
C VAL A 284 20.59 -5.51 17.40
N LEU A 285 21.23 -4.73 16.52
CA LEU A 285 22.28 -5.20 15.62
C LEU A 285 23.65 -5.02 16.27
N ALA A 286 24.59 -5.90 15.94
CA ALA A 286 25.95 -5.89 16.43
C ALA A 286 26.95 -6.10 15.28
N GLU A 287 28.19 -5.63 15.48
CA GLU A 287 29.30 -5.87 14.55
C GLU A 287 29.48 -7.37 14.30
N SER A 288 29.82 -7.72 13.08
CA SER A 288 30.05 -9.10 12.64
C SER A 288 31.35 -9.22 11.83
N GLU A 289 31.91 -10.44 11.74
CA GLU A 289 33.08 -10.71 10.92
C GLU A 289 32.72 -10.76 9.43
N GLU A 290 31.46 -11.03 9.09
CA GLU A 290 30.95 -11.14 7.73
C GLU A 290 29.80 -10.15 7.53
N GLY A 291 29.94 -9.25 6.55
CA GLY A 291 28.95 -8.23 6.21
C GLY A 291 28.90 -7.07 7.23
N ILE A 292 28.01 -6.12 6.98
CA ILE A 292 27.85 -4.93 7.79
C ILE A 292 26.79 -5.23 8.88
N TRP A 293 27.24 -5.38 10.13
CA TRP A 293 26.39 -5.60 11.32
C TRP A 293 25.39 -6.76 11.14
N GLN A 294 25.86 -7.90 10.61
CA GLN A 294 25.06 -9.10 10.37
C GLN A 294 25.07 -10.05 11.56
N SER A 295 24.81 -9.50 12.76
CA SER A 295 24.67 -10.25 14.01
C SER A 295 23.85 -9.47 15.05
N GLY A 296 23.50 -10.10 16.17
CA GLY A 296 22.71 -9.49 17.25
C GLY A 296 21.26 -9.99 17.26
N THR A 297 20.52 -9.59 18.29
CA THR A 297 19.16 -10.10 18.54
C THR A 297 18.16 -9.70 17.46
N TYR A 298 18.32 -8.53 16.82
CA TYR A 298 17.50 -8.15 15.67
C TYR A 298 17.80 -9.02 14.45
N TYR A 299 19.08 -9.31 14.19
CA TYR A 299 19.47 -10.21 13.11
C TYR A 299 18.89 -11.62 13.31
N ASP A 300 18.98 -12.14 14.53
CA ASP A 300 18.41 -13.44 14.88
C ASP A 300 16.88 -13.43 14.67
N TYR A 301 16.20 -12.35 15.04
CA TYR A 301 14.76 -12.19 14.81
C TYR A 301 14.39 -12.19 13.33
N VAL A 302 15.12 -11.46 12.47
CA VAL A 302 14.92 -11.49 11.02
C VAL A 302 15.14 -12.89 10.45
N LYS A 303 16.14 -13.61 10.98
CA LYS A 303 16.43 -14.98 10.61
C LYS A 303 15.28 -15.92 10.98
N ASP A 304 14.76 -15.81 12.18
CA ASP A 304 13.62 -16.60 12.68
C ASP A 304 12.35 -16.34 11.83
N VAL A 305 12.11 -15.10 11.40
CA VAL A 305 11.00 -14.75 10.50
C VAL A 305 11.14 -15.47 9.14
N ILE A 306 12.35 -15.54 8.59
CA ILE A 306 12.60 -16.26 7.33
C ILE A 306 12.38 -17.77 7.50
N GLU A 307 12.91 -18.36 8.57
CA GLU A 307 12.77 -19.77 8.90
C GLU A 307 11.31 -20.16 9.10
N THR A 308 10.57 -19.38 9.90
CA THR A 308 9.13 -19.55 10.14
C THR A 308 8.32 -19.47 8.85
N SER A 309 8.66 -18.56 7.94
CA SER A 309 7.97 -18.45 6.64
C SER A 309 8.05 -19.76 5.82
N LEU A 310 9.22 -20.40 5.79
CA LEU A 310 9.39 -21.69 5.10
C LEU A 310 8.70 -22.85 5.86
N GLU A 311 8.76 -22.85 7.20
CA GLU A 311 8.04 -23.86 8.02
C GLU A 311 6.54 -23.82 7.76
N HIS A 312 5.97 -22.61 7.69
CA HIS A 312 4.57 -22.38 7.35
C HIS A 312 4.24 -22.91 5.95
N PHE A 313 5.07 -22.57 4.95
CA PHE A 313 4.89 -23.07 3.58
C PHE A 313 4.91 -24.60 3.52
N LEU A 314 5.87 -25.22 4.19
CA LEU A 314 5.98 -26.69 4.23
C LEU A 314 4.80 -27.35 4.95
N SER A 315 4.21 -26.68 5.94
CA SER A 315 3.01 -27.16 6.64
C SER A 315 1.75 -27.02 5.81
N ASP A 316 1.57 -25.90 5.15
CA ASP A 316 0.34 -25.53 4.44
C ASP A 316 0.25 -26.14 3.04
N THR A 317 1.41 -26.58 2.46
CA THR A 317 1.48 -27.04 1.08
C THR A 317 1.36 -28.55 0.97
N GLU A 318 0.41 -29.00 0.14
CA GLU A 318 0.32 -30.40 -0.25
C GLU A 318 1.30 -30.71 -1.38
N PHE A 319 2.02 -31.84 -1.25
CA PHE A 319 2.93 -32.33 -2.29
C PHE A 319 2.29 -33.52 -3.01
N PRO A 320 2.47 -33.67 -4.36
CA PRO A 320 3.38 -32.92 -5.20
C PRO A 320 2.98 -31.46 -5.39
N TYR A 321 3.94 -30.54 -5.24
CA TYR A 321 3.79 -29.09 -5.40
C TYR A 321 4.40 -28.64 -6.73
N THR A 322 3.67 -27.84 -7.49
CA THR A 322 4.18 -27.21 -8.71
C THR A 322 4.40 -25.72 -8.45
N ALA A 323 5.66 -25.32 -8.41
CA ALA A 323 6.00 -23.91 -8.31
C ALA A 323 5.58 -23.16 -9.59
N ALA A 324 4.85 -22.08 -9.44
CA ALA A 324 4.59 -21.17 -10.54
C ALA A 324 5.96 -20.55 -10.94
N SER A 325 6.26 -20.53 -12.26
CA SER A 325 7.41 -19.76 -12.72
C SER A 325 7.21 -18.31 -12.27
N SER A 326 8.15 -17.75 -11.53
CA SER A 326 8.16 -16.34 -11.18
C SER A 326 8.39 -15.50 -12.44
N GLY A 327 7.34 -15.34 -13.24
CA GLY A 327 7.27 -14.31 -14.27
C GLY A 327 7.06 -12.99 -13.52
N GLY A 328 7.95 -12.05 -13.68
CA GLY A 328 7.84 -10.74 -13.09
C GLY A 328 6.49 -10.09 -13.37
N PHE A 329 6.08 -9.24 -12.48
CA PHE A 329 4.94 -8.32 -12.49
C PHE A 329 3.84 -8.63 -13.51
N GLY A 330 2.65 -9.03 -13.05
CA GLY A 330 1.50 -9.28 -13.92
C GLY A 330 0.71 -10.55 -13.63
N GLY A 331 0.76 -11.08 -12.42
CA GLY A 331 -0.06 -12.25 -12.03
C GLY A 331 -1.48 -11.85 -11.65
N ARG A 332 -2.38 -11.81 -12.61
CA ARG A 332 -3.82 -11.95 -12.33
C ARG A 332 -4.02 -13.15 -11.40
N GLY A 333 -4.68 -12.92 -10.27
CA GLY A 333 -5.03 -13.94 -9.29
C GLY A 333 -5.51 -15.22 -9.95
N GLY A 334 -4.77 -16.31 -9.71
CA GLY A 334 -5.10 -17.61 -10.24
C GLY A 334 -6.41 -18.08 -9.65
N ARG A 335 -7.45 -18.10 -10.48
CA ARG A 335 -8.64 -18.91 -10.19
C ARG A 335 -8.19 -20.35 -10.04
N GLY A 336 -8.12 -20.83 -8.82
CA GLY A 336 -7.97 -22.24 -8.49
C GLY A 336 -9.08 -23.04 -9.15
N GLY A 337 -8.75 -23.69 -10.26
CA GLY A 337 -9.65 -24.58 -10.96
C GLY A 337 -9.80 -25.89 -10.19
N MET A 338 -10.88 -26.06 -9.46
CA MET A 338 -11.37 -27.39 -9.13
C MET A 338 -11.81 -28.08 -10.43
N ARG A 339 -11.01 -29.00 -10.89
CA ARG A 339 -11.35 -29.91 -11.97
C ARG A 339 -11.95 -31.16 -11.37
N GLY A 340 -13.26 -31.29 -11.40
CA GLY A 340 -13.97 -32.52 -11.08
C GLY A 340 -15.29 -32.58 -11.83
N GLY A 341 -15.44 -33.52 -12.76
CA GLY A 341 -16.76 -33.92 -13.25
C GLY A 341 -17.01 -33.72 -14.73
N ASN A 342 -16.65 -34.76 -15.47
CA ASN A 342 -17.08 -35.03 -16.83
C ASN A 342 -18.61 -35.22 -16.89
N PHE A 343 -19.35 -34.44 -17.68
CA PHE A 343 -20.66 -34.83 -18.22
C PHE A 343 -20.77 -34.36 -19.67
N GLY A 344 -21.04 -35.37 -20.49
CA GLY A 344 -21.16 -35.24 -21.93
C GLY A 344 -22.46 -34.63 -22.43
N GLY A 345 -22.34 -34.06 -23.58
CA GLY A 345 -23.24 -33.96 -24.73
C GLY A 345 -24.63 -33.36 -24.56
N THR A 346 -24.89 -32.32 -25.30
CA THR A 346 -25.82 -32.35 -26.46
C THR A 346 -25.88 -30.96 -27.09
N GLU A 347 -25.92 -30.98 -28.42
CA GLU A 347 -26.11 -29.84 -29.33
C GLU A 347 -27.46 -29.16 -29.12
N GLY A 348 -27.51 -27.82 -29.23
CA GLY A 348 -28.76 -27.06 -29.31
C GLY A 348 -28.49 -25.60 -29.61
N GLY A 349 -28.51 -25.26 -30.91
CA GLY A 349 -28.42 -23.90 -31.37
C GLY A 349 -29.65 -23.06 -30.99
N PHE A 350 -29.44 -21.78 -30.71
CA PHE A 350 -30.49 -20.78 -30.72
C PHE A 350 -30.06 -19.56 -31.53
N ALA A 351 -30.93 -19.22 -32.48
CA ALA A 351 -30.84 -18.09 -33.40
C ALA A 351 -31.15 -16.78 -32.67
N GLY A 352 -30.44 -15.71 -33.02
CA GLY A 352 -30.76 -14.34 -32.64
C GLY A 352 -31.90 -13.72 -33.47
N PRO A 353 -32.46 -12.61 -33.01
CA PRO A 353 -33.11 -11.66 -33.92
C PRO A 353 -32.48 -10.26 -33.85
N GLY A 354 -32.08 -9.70 -34.95
CA GLY A 354 -32.81 -8.65 -35.70
C GLY A 354 -32.29 -7.24 -35.46
N ASN A 355 -31.56 -6.73 -36.42
CA ASN A 355 -31.55 -5.37 -37.02
C ASN A 355 -31.91 -4.16 -36.13
N GLY A 356 -30.90 -3.35 -35.83
CA GLY A 356 -31.01 -1.92 -35.58
C GLY A 356 -30.00 -1.17 -36.44
N GLU A 357 -30.46 -0.15 -37.16
CA GLU A 357 -29.76 0.64 -38.18
C GLU A 357 -28.54 1.40 -37.60
N ILE A 358 -27.41 1.34 -38.33
CA ILE A 358 -26.20 2.13 -38.11
C ILE A 358 -26.33 3.48 -38.81
N PRO A 359 -26.03 4.62 -38.16
CA PRO A 359 -25.99 5.92 -38.86
C PRO A 359 -24.77 6.01 -39.80
N ASP A 360 -25.02 6.54 -40.99
CA ASP A 360 -24.07 6.81 -42.06
C ASP A 360 -23.13 7.98 -41.72
N PHE A 361 -21.83 7.72 -41.61
CA PHE A 361 -20.78 8.75 -41.58
C PHE A 361 -19.99 8.70 -42.89
N GLY A 362 -20.18 9.75 -43.70
CA GLY A 362 -19.67 9.92 -45.05
C GLY A 362 -18.14 9.86 -45.18
N ASN A 363 -17.76 9.31 -46.32
CA ASN A 363 -16.53 9.40 -47.12
C ASN A 363 -15.21 9.81 -46.43
N GLY A 364 -14.44 8.82 -45.98
CA GLY A 364 -12.99 8.81 -45.85
C GLY A 364 -12.47 7.49 -46.42
N GLU A 365 -11.38 7.53 -47.19
CA GLU A 365 -10.82 6.41 -47.93
C GLU A 365 -10.53 5.19 -47.00
N LYS A 366 -10.97 4.01 -47.47
CA LYS A 366 -10.72 2.73 -46.79
C LYS A 366 -9.25 2.33 -46.97
N PRO A 367 -8.56 1.89 -45.91
CA PRO A 367 -7.27 1.23 -46.05
C PRO A 367 -7.46 -0.17 -46.64
N ASP A 368 -6.53 -0.55 -47.53
CA ASP A 368 -6.50 -1.80 -48.29
C ASP A 368 -5.95 -2.94 -47.38
N PHE A 369 -6.81 -3.88 -47.00
CA PHE A 369 -6.48 -5.05 -46.20
C PHE A 369 -6.02 -6.21 -47.10
N ALA A 370 -4.84 -6.09 -47.67
CA ALA A 370 -4.24 -7.14 -48.48
C ALA A 370 -2.91 -7.71 -47.89
N ASN A 371 -2.77 -7.85 -46.60
CA ASN A 371 -1.76 -8.74 -45.99
C ASN A 371 -2.17 -8.99 -44.53
N GLY A 372 -2.52 -10.21 -44.23
CA GLY A 372 -3.10 -10.82 -43.04
C GLY A 372 -2.39 -10.61 -41.68
N GLU A 373 -2.30 -9.39 -41.21
CA GLU A 373 -2.04 -9.11 -39.80
C GLU A 373 -3.27 -8.41 -39.21
N MET A 374 -3.89 -9.06 -38.22
CA MET A 374 -4.94 -8.43 -37.43
C MET A 374 -4.33 -7.30 -36.59
N PRO A 375 -4.98 -6.12 -36.52
CA PRO A 375 -4.60 -5.12 -35.54
C PRO A 375 -4.86 -5.69 -34.12
N ASP A 376 -3.83 -5.66 -33.31
CA ASP A 376 -3.94 -5.94 -31.89
C ASP A 376 -4.75 -4.81 -31.23
N PHE A 377 -5.97 -5.12 -30.80
CA PHE A 377 -6.73 -4.24 -29.93
C PHE A 377 -6.21 -4.43 -28.50
N GLY A 378 -4.96 -4.00 -28.24
CA GLY A 378 -4.46 -3.79 -26.90
C GLY A 378 -5.38 -2.78 -26.22
N GLY A 379 -6.09 -3.22 -25.18
CA GLY A 379 -6.87 -2.30 -24.36
C GLY A 379 -5.95 -1.29 -23.65
N GLU A 380 -6.52 -0.20 -23.20
CA GLU A 380 -5.83 0.89 -22.45
C GLU A 380 -4.93 0.39 -21.29
N ASN A 381 -5.14 -0.86 -20.82
CA ASN A 381 -4.29 -1.51 -19.82
C ASN A 381 -2.90 -1.90 -20.34
N ALA A 382 -2.70 -2.14 -21.64
CA ALA A 382 -1.39 -2.48 -22.19
C ALA A 382 -0.51 -1.23 -22.33
N GLU A 383 -1.11 -0.06 -22.58
CA GLU A 383 -0.39 1.22 -22.59
C GLU A 383 -0.04 1.67 -21.17
N GLN A 384 -0.87 1.34 -20.16
CA GLN A 384 -0.54 1.59 -18.76
C GLN A 384 0.57 0.66 -18.24
N GLU A 385 0.59 -0.62 -18.65
CA GLU A 385 1.67 -1.54 -18.28
C GLU A 385 3.00 -1.17 -18.94
N THR A 386 2.99 -0.76 -20.22
CA THR A 386 4.20 -0.27 -20.88
C THR A 386 4.66 1.10 -20.37
N ALA A 387 3.72 1.99 -20.01
CA ALA A 387 4.04 3.26 -19.37
C ALA A 387 4.60 3.06 -17.95
N TYR A 388 4.18 2.01 -17.23
CA TYR A 388 4.73 1.64 -15.93
C TYR A 388 6.18 1.13 -16.03
N GLU A 389 6.51 0.33 -17.05
CA GLU A 389 7.88 -0.12 -17.33
C GLU A 389 8.79 1.01 -17.82
N GLU A 390 8.27 2.00 -18.56
CA GLU A 390 9.02 3.17 -19.01
C GLU A 390 9.12 4.27 -17.93
N MET A 391 8.16 4.36 -17.01
CA MET A 391 8.16 5.37 -15.93
C MET A 391 8.99 4.95 -14.71
N ASP A 392 9.25 3.65 -14.54
CA ASP A 392 9.97 3.17 -13.35
C ASP A 392 11.46 3.56 -13.33
N GLY A 393 12.03 4.01 -14.45
CA GLY A 393 13.45 4.41 -14.50
C GLY A 393 14.42 3.37 -13.91
N ILE A 394 13.96 2.10 -13.75
CA ILE A 394 14.75 1.04 -13.14
C ILE A 394 15.90 0.70 -14.07
N THR A 395 17.03 1.30 -13.85
CA THR A 395 18.27 0.74 -14.33
C THR A 395 18.53 -0.52 -13.50
N ARG A 396 18.02 -1.66 -13.97
CA ARG A 396 18.33 -2.94 -13.35
C ARG A 396 19.84 -3.08 -13.36
N ALA A 397 20.45 -3.08 -12.17
CA ALA A 397 21.82 -3.51 -12.05
C ALA A 397 21.91 -4.89 -12.71
N GLU A 398 22.81 -5.07 -13.67
CA GLU A 398 23.03 -6.40 -14.28
C GLU A 398 23.53 -7.33 -13.16
N SER A 399 22.58 -8.00 -12.49
CA SER A 399 22.88 -9.02 -11.51
C SER A 399 23.56 -10.18 -12.22
N THR A 400 24.81 -10.41 -11.93
CA THR A 400 25.56 -11.57 -12.44
C THR A 400 25.28 -12.85 -11.64
N SER A 401 24.59 -12.76 -10.49
CA SER A 401 24.08 -13.91 -9.75
C SER A 401 22.60 -14.07 -10.07
N SER A 402 22.23 -15.11 -10.81
CA SER A 402 20.82 -15.45 -10.98
C SER A 402 20.28 -15.98 -9.65
N ALA A 403 19.31 -15.29 -9.05
CA ALA A 403 18.51 -15.88 -7.99
C ALA A 403 17.94 -17.22 -8.46
N LEU A 404 17.83 -18.17 -7.54
CA LEU A 404 17.33 -19.50 -7.83
C LEU A 404 15.90 -19.39 -8.35
N SER A 405 15.68 -19.73 -9.61
CA SER A 405 14.32 -19.82 -10.17
C SER A 405 13.76 -21.20 -9.84
N LEU A 406 12.92 -21.23 -8.80
CA LEU A 406 12.16 -22.42 -8.48
C LEU A 406 11.04 -22.61 -9.52
N SER A 407 11.20 -23.60 -10.38
CA SER A 407 10.21 -23.93 -11.41
C SER A 407 10.07 -25.43 -11.56
N GLY A 408 8.85 -25.89 -11.84
CA GLY A 408 8.55 -27.31 -12.02
C GLY A 408 7.80 -27.93 -10.84
N THR A 409 7.68 -29.25 -10.86
CA THR A 409 6.94 -30.02 -9.84
C THR A 409 7.92 -30.73 -8.91
N TYR A 410 7.70 -30.58 -7.64
CA TYR A 410 8.42 -31.24 -6.56
C TYR A 410 7.51 -32.31 -5.96
N GLU A 411 7.95 -33.55 -5.97
CA GLU A 411 7.13 -34.71 -5.53
C GLU A 411 7.01 -34.74 -3.99
N THR A 412 8.06 -34.27 -3.29
CA THR A 412 8.13 -34.28 -1.83
C THR A 412 8.68 -32.96 -1.29
N LYS A 413 8.49 -32.70 0.01
CA LYS A 413 9.11 -31.58 0.73
C LYS A 413 10.64 -31.64 0.65
N GLN A 414 11.22 -32.85 0.73
CA GLN A 414 12.67 -33.07 0.60
C GLN A 414 13.18 -32.67 -0.78
N ASP A 415 12.43 -32.95 -1.85
CA ASP A 415 12.80 -32.53 -3.21
C ASP A 415 12.79 -30.99 -3.34
N TYR A 416 11.85 -30.33 -2.65
CA TYR A 416 11.78 -28.87 -2.61
C TYR A 416 12.98 -28.28 -1.87
N ILE A 417 13.33 -28.78 -0.68
CA ILE A 417 14.52 -28.36 0.08
C ILE A 417 15.81 -28.64 -0.71
N ALA A 418 15.90 -29.78 -1.40
CA ALA A 418 17.05 -30.07 -2.27
C ALA A 418 17.17 -29.05 -3.43
N ALA A 419 16.04 -28.60 -3.97
CA ALA A 419 16.04 -27.57 -5.02
C ALA A 419 16.45 -26.20 -4.47
N LEU A 420 16.05 -25.83 -3.25
CA LEU A 420 16.53 -24.62 -2.58
C LEU A 420 18.06 -24.63 -2.42
N ASN A 421 18.66 -25.79 -2.21
CA ASN A 421 20.10 -26.00 -2.04
C ASN A 421 20.85 -26.28 -3.36
N ALA A 422 20.22 -26.09 -4.53
CA ALA A 422 20.82 -26.46 -5.83
C ALA A 422 22.15 -25.73 -6.13
N ASN A 423 22.33 -24.52 -5.64
CA ASN A 423 23.52 -23.69 -5.84
C ASN A 423 24.47 -23.66 -4.63
N GLY A 424 24.17 -24.39 -3.57
CA GLY A 424 24.91 -24.45 -2.31
C GLY A 424 23.97 -24.76 -1.15
N GLU A 425 24.48 -25.43 -0.14
CA GLU A 425 23.68 -25.76 1.04
C GLU A 425 23.57 -24.51 1.94
N TRP A 426 22.40 -23.91 2.00
CA TRP A 426 22.12 -22.76 2.83
C TRP A 426 20.92 -22.93 3.77
N VAL A 427 20.08 -23.96 3.52
CA VAL A 427 18.89 -24.26 4.33
C VAL A 427 18.83 -25.76 4.64
N THR A 428 18.49 -26.08 5.88
CA THR A 428 18.19 -27.44 6.34
C THR A 428 16.79 -27.50 6.92
N TRP A 429 16.17 -28.67 6.86
CA TRP A 429 14.82 -28.92 7.39
C TRP A 429 14.77 -30.25 8.12
N ASP A 430 14.29 -30.22 9.35
CA ASP A 430 13.99 -31.40 10.15
C ASP A 430 12.52 -31.78 9.96
N GLU A 431 12.26 -32.92 9.31
CA GLU A 431 10.92 -33.38 9.01
C GLU A 431 10.11 -33.76 10.26
N GLU A 432 10.75 -34.28 11.32
CA GLU A 432 10.06 -34.72 12.53
C GLU A 432 9.48 -33.56 13.33
N THR A 433 10.21 -32.45 13.38
CA THR A 433 9.83 -31.24 14.11
C THR A 433 9.26 -30.14 13.22
N ASN A 434 9.38 -30.26 11.91
CA ASN A 434 9.13 -29.24 10.89
C ASN A 434 9.97 -27.97 11.11
N THR A 435 11.18 -28.13 11.64
CA THR A 435 12.07 -27.00 11.94
C THR A 435 12.98 -26.72 10.74
N VAL A 436 12.98 -25.48 10.30
CA VAL A 436 13.90 -24.94 9.28
C VAL A 436 15.07 -24.26 9.96
N THR A 437 16.23 -24.36 9.37
CA THR A 437 17.42 -23.58 9.78
C THR A 437 18.16 -23.09 8.55
N ILE A 438 18.34 -21.77 8.43
CA ILE A 438 19.17 -21.16 7.39
C ILE A 438 20.57 -20.85 7.95
N THR A 439 21.58 -20.86 7.09
CA THR A 439 22.96 -20.55 7.50
C THR A 439 23.11 -19.07 7.88
N SER A 440 22.51 -18.17 7.09
CA SER A 440 22.50 -16.72 7.35
C SER A 440 21.42 -16.01 6.53
N VAL A 441 21.05 -14.79 6.93
CA VAL A 441 20.18 -13.89 6.14
C VAL A 441 20.82 -13.61 4.78
N ALA A 442 22.13 -13.38 4.75
CA ALA A 442 22.87 -13.17 3.52
C ALA A 442 22.78 -14.36 2.54
N ALA A 443 22.86 -15.60 3.04
CA ALA A 443 22.73 -16.79 2.21
C ALA A 443 21.30 -16.93 1.62
N PHE A 444 20.27 -16.61 2.40
CA PHE A 444 18.90 -16.55 1.91
C PHE A 444 18.74 -15.50 0.80
N THR A 445 19.22 -14.26 1.03
CA THR A 445 19.09 -13.18 0.04
C THR A 445 19.85 -13.51 -1.25
N GLN A 446 21.06 -14.06 -1.15
CA GLN A 446 21.85 -14.50 -2.31
C GLN A 446 21.19 -15.66 -3.08
N ALA A 447 20.47 -16.54 -2.38
CA ALA A 447 19.82 -17.68 -3.01
C ALA A 447 18.49 -17.30 -3.71
N LEU A 448 17.66 -16.49 -3.08
CA LEU A 448 16.27 -16.25 -3.52
C LEU A 448 15.95 -14.81 -3.89
N LYS A 449 16.76 -13.85 -3.46
CA LYS A 449 16.56 -12.42 -3.75
C LYS A 449 17.79 -11.89 -4.50
N ASN A 450 17.60 -10.84 -5.27
CA ASN A 450 18.67 -10.02 -5.78
C ASN A 450 18.29 -8.57 -5.54
N ALA A 451 19.26 -7.70 -5.33
CA ALA A 451 19.03 -6.27 -5.40
C ALA A 451 18.52 -5.94 -6.81
N SER A 452 17.22 -5.77 -6.96
CA SER A 452 16.57 -5.46 -8.24
C SER A 452 16.63 -3.97 -8.55
N LYS A 453 16.84 -3.12 -7.54
CA LYS A 453 16.99 -1.67 -7.63
C LYS A 453 18.47 -1.27 -7.51
N GLY A 454 18.84 -0.10 -8.05
CA GLY A 454 20.19 0.47 -7.94
C GLY A 454 20.57 0.86 -6.50
N ILE A 455 21.75 1.48 -6.34
CA ILE A 455 22.13 2.15 -5.10
C ILE A 455 21.11 3.26 -4.80
N ALA A 456 20.71 3.42 -3.54
CA ALA A 456 19.58 4.22 -3.12
C ALA A 456 18.29 3.76 -3.81
N ALA A 457 17.77 2.65 -3.33
CA ALA A 457 16.72 1.85 -3.98
C ALA A 457 15.43 2.64 -4.29
N PHE A 458 15.12 3.69 -3.52
CA PHE A 458 13.90 4.50 -3.65
C PHE A 458 14.15 5.92 -4.16
N GLU A 459 15.41 6.31 -4.28
CA GLU A 459 15.80 7.64 -4.69
C GLU A 459 16.65 7.63 -5.95
N GLN A 460 17.69 6.81 -5.98
CA GLN A 460 18.85 6.81 -6.88
C GLN A 460 19.65 8.12 -6.83
N LEU A 461 20.95 8.02 -7.09
CA LEU A 461 21.87 9.18 -7.04
C LEU A 461 21.52 10.27 -8.05
N ASP A 462 20.82 9.93 -9.13
CA ASP A 462 20.38 10.82 -10.20
C ASP A 462 18.87 11.14 -10.19
N ARG A 463 18.15 10.74 -9.12
CA ARG A 463 16.67 10.83 -9.03
C ARG A 463 15.95 9.96 -10.06
N GLY A 464 16.55 8.90 -10.53
CA GLY A 464 16.00 8.03 -11.56
C GLY A 464 14.90 7.11 -11.09
N GLN A 465 14.64 7.03 -9.78
CA GLN A 465 13.63 6.16 -9.20
C GLN A 465 12.28 6.88 -9.08
N GLY A 466 11.18 6.16 -9.42
CA GLY A 466 9.86 6.77 -9.48
C GLY A 466 9.33 7.27 -8.13
N GLU A 467 9.73 6.63 -7.03
CA GLU A 467 9.29 6.98 -5.67
C GLU A 467 9.73 8.39 -5.25
N ASN A 468 10.87 8.89 -5.76
CA ASN A 468 11.32 10.23 -5.40
C ASN A 468 10.41 11.35 -5.92
N THR A 469 9.56 11.08 -6.92
CA THR A 469 8.52 12.01 -7.37
C THR A 469 7.53 12.32 -6.24
N LEU A 470 7.32 11.39 -5.30
CA LEU A 470 6.51 11.60 -4.11
C LEU A 470 6.99 12.79 -3.27
N PHE A 471 8.30 13.03 -3.22
CA PHE A 471 8.88 14.16 -2.51
C PHE A 471 9.18 15.37 -3.41
N GLY A 472 8.82 15.28 -4.70
CA GLY A 472 8.78 16.42 -5.61
C GLY A 472 7.81 17.54 -5.13
N TYR A 473 7.71 18.60 -5.89
CA TYR A 473 6.99 19.81 -5.48
C TYR A 473 5.72 20.05 -6.30
N GLY A 474 5.11 18.98 -6.81
CA GLY A 474 3.88 19.07 -7.59
C GLY A 474 4.07 19.51 -9.05
N ASP A 475 5.30 19.46 -9.55
CA ASP A 475 5.68 19.78 -10.93
C ASP A 475 5.96 18.53 -11.78
N GLY A 476 5.72 17.33 -11.23
CA GLY A 476 5.96 16.05 -11.86
C GLY A 476 7.44 15.61 -11.84
N ASN A 477 8.33 16.41 -11.23
CA ASN A 477 9.74 16.06 -11.09
C ASN A 477 10.01 15.45 -9.72
N GLY A 478 10.94 14.48 -9.67
CA GLY A 478 11.46 13.94 -8.43
C GLY A 478 12.37 14.93 -7.69
N ALA A 479 12.52 14.69 -6.39
CA ALA A 479 13.49 15.40 -5.56
C ALA A 479 14.16 14.43 -4.60
N HIS A 480 15.42 14.68 -4.29
CA HIS A 480 16.12 13.96 -3.24
C HIS A 480 15.44 14.18 -1.88
N PHE A 481 15.36 13.11 -1.09
CA PHE A 481 14.67 13.15 0.20
C PHE A 481 15.47 12.46 1.34
N ASP A 482 16.47 11.63 1.01
CA ASP A 482 17.27 10.91 1.97
C ASP A 482 18.37 11.80 2.56
N ALA A 483 18.25 12.10 3.83
CA ALA A 483 19.21 12.93 4.55
C ALA A 483 20.52 12.19 4.87
N ILE A 484 20.47 10.86 5.04
CA ILE A 484 21.65 10.03 5.32
C ILE A 484 22.52 9.94 4.08
N LEU A 485 21.89 9.61 2.95
CA LEU A 485 22.59 9.57 1.68
C LEU A 485 23.17 10.95 1.30
N ALA A 486 22.46 12.04 1.61
CA ALA A 486 22.96 13.41 1.42
C ALA A 486 24.27 13.67 2.18
N GLU A 487 24.46 13.06 3.35
CA GLU A 487 25.73 13.13 4.09
C GLU A 487 26.82 12.25 3.44
N LEU A 488 26.46 11.06 2.95
CA LEU A 488 27.39 10.13 2.33
C LEU A 488 27.95 10.65 1.00
N VAL A 489 27.16 11.38 0.22
CA VAL A 489 27.58 11.93 -1.09
C VAL A 489 28.35 13.25 -0.99
N GLN A 490 28.67 13.76 0.19
CA GLN A 490 29.45 14.98 0.36
C GLN A 490 30.82 14.89 -0.32
N GLY A 491 31.16 15.88 -1.13
CA GLY A 491 32.39 15.92 -1.91
C GLY A 491 32.29 15.21 -3.28
N SER A 492 31.17 14.56 -3.58
CA SER A 492 30.89 13.94 -4.88
C SER A 492 30.21 14.92 -5.85
N GLU A 493 29.96 14.48 -7.08
CA GLU A 493 29.18 15.23 -8.07
C GLU A 493 27.69 15.38 -7.69
N TYR A 494 27.16 14.56 -6.79
CA TYR A 494 25.76 14.54 -6.34
C TYR A 494 25.46 15.55 -5.21
N GLU A 495 26.45 15.97 -4.42
CA GLU A 495 26.30 16.83 -3.24
C GLU A 495 25.37 18.02 -3.46
N THR A 496 25.55 18.74 -4.57
CA THR A 496 24.78 19.96 -4.84
C THR A 496 23.31 19.66 -5.07
N ALA A 497 22.97 18.58 -5.78
CA ALA A 497 21.59 18.22 -6.09
C ALA A 497 20.82 17.83 -4.80
N PHE A 498 21.43 17.01 -3.95
CA PHE A 498 20.87 16.66 -2.64
C PHE A 498 20.65 17.89 -1.76
N ALA A 499 21.66 18.74 -1.59
CA ALA A 499 21.57 19.92 -0.77
C ALA A 499 20.48 20.91 -1.25
N GLU A 500 20.32 21.08 -2.56
CA GLU A 500 19.30 21.95 -3.15
C GLU A 500 17.90 21.40 -2.93
N ASP A 501 17.69 20.07 -3.09
CA ASP A 501 16.39 19.45 -2.93
C ASP A 501 15.94 19.42 -1.47
N LEU A 502 16.83 19.03 -0.55
CA LEU A 502 16.52 19.02 0.90
C LEU A 502 16.19 20.42 1.46
N ALA A 503 16.72 21.49 0.86
CA ALA A 503 16.47 22.87 1.28
C ALA A 503 15.15 23.46 0.75
N LYS A 504 14.50 22.81 -0.23
CA LYS A 504 13.26 23.32 -0.82
C LYS A 504 12.08 23.17 0.15
N GLN A 505 11.06 24.00 -0.08
CA GLN A 505 9.80 23.96 0.67
C GLN A 505 8.63 23.81 -0.30
N ASP A 506 7.58 23.13 0.14
CA ASP A 506 6.32 23.03 -0.60
C ASP A 506 5.51 24.35 -0.52
N ALA A 507 4.31 24.36 -1.11
CA ALA A 507 3.43 25.54 -1.14
C ALA A 507 2.95 25.98 0.26
N LEU A 508 3.03 25.10 1.27
CA LEU A 508 2.66 25.39 2.66
C LEU A 508 3.88 25.72 3.53
N GLY A 509 5.08 25.74 2.95
CA GLY A 509 6.33 26.08 3.64
C GLY A 509 6.99 24.92 4.36
N ASN A 510 6.56 23.67 4.12
CA ASN A 510 7.15 22.47 4.70
C ASN A 510 8.34 21.99 3.87
N THR A 511 9.44 21.69 4.53
CA THR A 511 10.62 21.02 3.99
C THR A 511 10.37 19.53 3.75
N VAL A 512 11.28 18.87 3.07
CA VAL A 512 11.13 17.44 2.73
C VAL A 512 11.09 16.55 3.99
N ASP A 513 11.86 16.88 5.02
CA ASP A 513 11.89 16.14 6.29
C ASP A 513 10.52 16.13 7.00
N VAL A 514 9.80 17.25 7.02
CA VAL A 514 8.43 17.32 7.55
C VAL A 514 7.47 16.46 6.73
N ARG A 515 7.58 16.52 5.40
CA ARG A 515 6.75 15.74 4.48
C ARG A 515 7.07 14.25 4.53
N LEU A 516 8.34 13.89 4.73
CA LEU A 516 8.81 12.53 4.95
C LEU A 516 8.24 11.96 6.27
N ASN A 517 8.29 12.72 7.37
CA ASN A 517 7.64 12.37 8.63
C ASN A 517 6.14 12.08 8.47
N MET A 518 5.45 12.84 7.61
CA MET A 518 4.04 12.58 7.29
C MET A 518 3.84 11.27 6.51
N TYR A 519 4.85 10.80 5.80
CA TYR A 519 4.85 9.56 5.01
C TYR A 519 5.59 8.40 5.67
N ASN A 520 5.92 8.52 6.95
CA ASN A 520 6.56 7.48 7.74
C ASN A 520 5.63 7.01 8.87
N PRO A 521 5.05 5.79 8.83
CA PRO A 521 4.24 5.27 9.92
C PRO A 521 5.03 5.12 11.22
N MET A 522 6.35 4.85 11.16
CA MET A 522 7.22 4.76 12.34
C MET A 522 7.29 6.09 13.11
N TYR A 523 7.15 7.23 12.41
CA TYR A 523 7.11 8.54 13.05
C TYR A 523 6.02 8.64 14.13
N TYR A 524 4.90 7.98 13.92
CA TYR A 524 3.76 7.98 14.85
C TYR A 524 3.80 6.82 15.85
N LEU A 525 4.39 5.69 15.46
CA LEU A 525 4.32 4.44 16.21
C LEU A 525 5.52 4.20 17.13
N SER A 526 6.70 4.76 16.82
CA SER A 526 7.93 4.50 17.57
C SER A 526 8.29 5.65 18.51
N PRO A 527 8.66 5.36 19.78
CA PRO A 527 9.09 6.37 20.75
C PRO A 527 10.42 7.04 20.38
N ALA A 528 11.12 6.56 19.37
CA ALA A 528 12.34 7.20 18.86
C ALA A 528 12.06 8.50 18.08
N TYR A 529 10.81 8.71 17.66
CA TYR A 529 10.40 9.88 16.89
C TYR A 529 9.61 10.89 17.72
N GLU A 530 9.70 12.17 17.34
CA GLU A 530 8.96 13.27 17.99
C GLU A 530 7.43 13.15 17.81
N GLY A 531 6.98 12.46 16.75
CA GLY A 531 5.57 12.22 16.46
C GLY A 531 4.92 11.12 17.28
N TYR A 532 5.68 10.41 18.12
CA TYR A 532 5.11 9.36 18.96
C TYR A 532 3.98 9.89 19.85
N GLN A 533 2.84 9.21 19.82
CA GLN A 533 1.62 9.59 20.56
C GLN A 533 1.02 10.96 20.18
N THR A 534 1.31 11.47 18.97
CA THR A 534 0.67 12.69 18.43
C THR A 534 -0.47 12.39 17.45
N SER A 535 -0.86 11.13 17.31
CA SER A 535 -1.92 10.65 16.43
C SER A 535 -2.79 9.61 17.16
N GLU A 536 -3.83 9.14 16.48
CA GLU A 536 -4.71 8.05 16.91
C GLU A 536 -4.55 6.84 15.98
N PRO A 537 -3.55 5.97 16.21
CA PRO A 537 -3.31 4.80 15.37
C PRO A 537 -4.43 3.77 15.43
N ALA A 538 -4.56 2.99 14.37
CA ALA A 538 -5.46 1.86 14.29
C ALA A 538 -5.20 0.82 15.39
N ALA A 539 -6.27 0.23 15.90
CA ALA A 539 -6.17 -0.84 16.89
C ALA A 539 -5.91 -2.23 16.26
N CYS A 540 -6.21 -2.38 14.96
CA CYS A 540 -6.04 -3.65 14.24
C CYS A 540 -5.13 -3.46 13.02
N TRP A 541 -4.11 -4.29 12.94
CA TRP A 541 -3.14 -4.28 11.85
C TRP A 541 -3.06 -5.66 11.21
N ARG A 542 -3.06 -5.71 9.89
CA ARG A 542 -2.72 -6.90 9.13
C ARG A 542 -1.65 -6.56 8.11
N ILE A 543 -0.46 -7.13 8.26
CA ILE A 543 0.69 -6.86 7.42
C ILE A 543 1.12 -8.17 6.78
N ARG A 544 1.15 -8.20 5.45
CA ARG A 544 1.53 -9.37 4.65
C ARG A 544 2.58 -8.99 3.63
N THR A 545 3.62 -9.77 3.52
CA THR A 545 4.63 -9.57 2.48
C THR A 545 5.05 -10.89 1.84
N GLY A 546 5.20 -10.89 0.52
CA GLY A 546 5.81 -12.02 -0.17
C GLY A 546 7.31 -12.01 0.06
N ILE A 547 7.86 -13.07 0.67
CA ILE A 547 9.25 -13.10 1.11
C ILE A 547 10.25 -13.00 -0.05
N ASN A 548 9.83 -13.38 -1.27
CA ASN A 548 10.68 -13.37 -2.46
C ASN A 548 10.70 -12.01 -3.18
N GLN A 549 9.93 -11.02 -2.70
CA GLN A 549 9.94 -9.69 -3.31
C GLN A 549 11.33 -9.03 -3.24
N GLY A 550 11.68 -8.27 -4.27
CA GLY A 550 12.89 -7.46 -4.32
C GLY A 550 12.64 -5.95 -4.28
N ASP A 551 11.37 -5.53 -4.10
CA ASP A 551 10.96 -4.12 -4.15
C ASP A 551 11.25 -3.38 -2.85
N THR A 552 11.13 -4.08 -1.69
CA THR A 552 11.46 -3.57 -0.36
C THR A 552 12.33 -4.54 0.40
N ALA A 553 13.02 -4.05 1.42
CA ALA A 553 13.71 -4.86 2.41
C ALA A 553 12.69 -5.46 3.39
N LEU A 554 12.85 -6.74 3.73
CA LEU A 554 11.98 -7.45 4.69
C LEU A 554 11.94 -6.75 6.07
N CYS A 555 13.03 -6.11 6.45
CA CYS A 555 13.16 -5.43 7.73
C CYS A 555 12.21 -4.24 7.88
N THR A 556 11.81 -3.54 6.80
CA THR A 556 10.87 -2.41 6.91
C THR A 556 9.47 -2.86 7.34
N GLU A 557 9.01 -4.02 6.87
CA GLU A 557 7.73 -4.60 7.29
C GLU A 557 7.80 -5.19 8.70
N ILE A 558 8.95 -5.76 9.07
CA ILE A 558 9.21 -6.25 10.45
C ILE A 558 9.16 -5.08 11.43
N ASP A 559 9.85 -3.98 11.13
CA ASP A 559 9.89 -2.79 11.99
C ASP A 559 8.50 -2.19 12.18
N LEU A 560 7.71 -2.10 11.10
CA LEU A 560 6.33 -1.63 11.15
C LEU A 560 5.47 -2.52 12.05
N ALA A 561 5.59 -3.85 11.93
CA ALA A 561 4.82 -4.80 12.74
C ALA A 561 5.18 -4.69 14.23
N LEU A 562 6.48 -4.68 14.55
CA LEU A 562 6.97 -4.56 15.93
C LEU A 562 6.56 -3.22 16.57
N ALA A 563 6.66 -2.11 15.83
CA ALA A 563 6.27 -0.81 16.33
C ALA A 563 4.76 -0.70 16.57
N ALA A 564 3.94 -1.26 15.66
CA ALA A 564 2.50 -1.29 15.83
C ALA A 564 2.09 -2.15 17.04
N GLU A 565 2.71 -3.31 17.24
CA GLU A 565 2.45 -4.19 18.39
C GLU A 565 2.83 -3.54 19.72
N ALA A 566 3.97 -2.84 19.76
CA ALA A 566 4.47 -2.17 20.95
C ALA A 566 3.71 -0.87 21.28
N TYR A 567 2.93 -0.30 20.36
CA TYR A 567 2.36 1.04 20.52
C TYR A 567 1.42 1.17 21.72
N ALA A 568 0.47 0.24 21.86
CA ALA A 568 -0.49 0.26 22.95
C ALA A 568 -0.94 -1.15 23.35
N GLU A 569 -1.22 -1.35 24.64
CA GLU A 569 -1.81 -2.60 25.13
C GLU A 569 -3.15 -2.87 24.42
N GLY A 570 -3.27 -4.04 23.79
CA GLY A 570 -4.47 -4.46 23.08
C GLY A 570 -4.47 -4.14 21.59
N THR A 571 -3.41 -3.53 21.04
CA THR A 571 -3.22 -3.48 19.59
C THR A 571 -3.08 -4.90 19.05
N GLN A 572 -3.87 -5.22 18.02
CA GLN A 572 -3.84 -6.52 17.36
C GLN A 572 -3.01 -6.41 16.09
N VAL A 573 -1.92 -7.15 16.02
CA VAL A 573 -1.05 -7.21 14.84
C VAL A 573 -1.02 -8.64 14.31
N ASP A 574 -1.43 -8.82 13.05
CA ASP A 574 -1.36 -10.07 12.30
C ASP A 574 -0.30 -9.90 11.20
N PHE A 575 0.95 -10.21 11.54
CA PHE A 575 2.09 -10.12 10.62
C PHE A 575 2.48 -11.49 10.08
N GLU A 576 2.73 -11.58 8.77
CA GLU A 576 3.19 -12.81 8.13
C GLU A 576 4.03 -12.50 6.89
N THR A 577 5.13 -13.21 6.74
CA THR A 577 5.89 -13.29 5.49
C THR A 577 5.52 -14.55 4.74
N VAL A 578 5.19 -14.42 3.47
CA VAL A 578 4.63 -15.52 2.69
C VAL A 578 5.67 -16.11 1.75
N TRP A 579 6.08 -17.35 2.06
CA TRP A 579 7.08 -18.07 1.27
C TRP A 579 6.59 -18.34 -0.16
N GLY A 580 7.51 -18.20 -1.12
CA GLY A 580 7.26 -18.50 -2.52
C GLY A 580 6.45 -17.44 -3.27
N GLN A 581 6.06 -16.35 -2.60
CA GLN A 581 5.37 -15.22 -3.22
C GLN A 581 6.29 -14.00 -3.33
N GLY A 582 6.08 -13.23 -4.39
CA GLY A 582 6.78 -11.98 -4.66
C GLY A 582 5.97 -10.78 -4.23
N HIS A 583 6.13 -9.65 -4.94
CA HIS A 583 5.42 -8.40 -4.70
C HIS A 583 3.95 -8.50 -5.15
N THR A 584 3.06 -8.93 -4.28
CA THR A 584 1.65 -9.22 -4.56
C THR A 584 0.80 -9.11 -3.29
N GLU A 585 -0.52 -9.28 -3.40
CA GLU A 585 -1.42 -9.49 -2.25
C GLU A 585 -1.13 -10.87 -1.63
N ALA A 586 0.01 -10.95 -0.94
CA ALA A 586 0.55 -12.21 -0.44
C ALA A 586 -0.32 -12.81 0.66
N GLU A 587 -0.67 -14.10 0.53
CA GLU A 587 -1.43 -14.84 1.53
C GLU A 587 -0.91 -16.28 1.64
N ARG A 588 -0.83 -16.83 2.84
CA ARG A 588 -0.42 -18.23 3.07
C ARG A 588 -1.36 -19.21 2.39
N THR A 589 -2.65 -18.98 2.56
CA THR A 589 -3.71 -19.84 2.01
C THR A 589 -4.94 -18.99 1.67
N GLY A 590 -5.81 -19.51 0.81
CA GLY A 590 -7.06 -18.85 0.44
C GLY A 590 -6.87 -17.72 -0.56
N SER A 591 -7.76 -16.72 -0.51
CA SER A 591 -7.66 -15.51 -1.32
C SER A 591 -7.50 -14.27 -0.44
N SER A 592 -6.81 -13.25 -0.95
CA SER A 592 -6.59 -11.97 -0.27
C SER A 592 -7.91 -11.34 0.20
N THR A 593 -8.92 -11.32 -0.66
CA THR A 593 -10.24 -10.76 -0.34
C THR A 593 -10.94 -11.52 0.78
N ALA A 594 -10.99 -12.87 0.73
CA ALA A 594 -11.66 -13.67 1.75
C ALA A 594 -10.94 -13.56 3.10
N ASN A 595 -9.62 -13.58 3.09
CA ASN A 595 -8.81 -13.45 4.32
C ASN A 595 -8.93 -12.04 4.93
N PHE A 596 -8.98 -11.00 4.10
CA PHE A 596 -9.23 -9.64 4.57
C PHE A 596 -10.63 -9.52 5.22
N ILE A 597 -11.69 -10.06 4.58
CA ILE A 597 -13.04 -10.07 5.14
C ILE A 597 -13.07 -10.81 6.49
N ALA A 598 -12.43 -11.96 6.57
CA ALA A 598 -12.34 -12.73 7.81
C ALA A 598 -11.60 -11.95 8.92
N TRP A 599 -10.53 -11.24 8.57
CA TRP A 599 -9.80 -10.40 9.51
C TRP A 599 -10.64 -9.20 9.98
N VAL A 600 -11.37 -8.52 9.08
CA VAL A 600 -12.34 -7.47 9.49
C VAL A 600 -13.35 -8.02 10.47
N GLN A 601 -13.90 -9.21 10.20
CA GLN A 601 -14.86 -9.90 11.09
C GLN A 601 -14.26 -10.21 12.47
N GLU A 602 -12.97 -10.52 12.55
CA GLU A 602 -12.25 -10.71 13.82
C GLU A 602 -12.10 -9.41 14.59
N CYS A 603 -11.67 -8.35 13.93
CA CYS A 603 -11.52 -7.01 14.53
C CYS A 603 -12.84 -6.38 15.00
N MET A 604 -13.97 -6.91 14.53
CA MET A 604 -15.31 -6.46 14.94
C MET A 604 -15.88 -7.19 16.18
N LYS A 605 -15.17 -8.20 16.70
CA LYS A 605 -15.58 -8.93 17.92
C LYS A 605 -15.20 -8.16 19.17
#